data_cddd83aaf9f0bc7d8b273d7a151a5800
#
_entry.id   cddd83aaf9f0bc7d8b273d7a151a5800
#
_cell.length_a   1.000
_cell.length_b   1.000
_cell.length_c   1.000
_cell.angle_alpha   90.00
_cell.angle_beta   90.00
_cell.angle_gamma   90.00
#
_symmetry.space_group_name_H-M   'P 1'
#
loop_
_entity.id
_entity.type
_entity.pdbx_description
1 polymer ?
#
loop_
_entity_poly.entity_id
_entity_poly.type
_entity_poly.pdbx_seq_one_letter_code
_entity_poly.pdbx_strand_id
1 'polypeptide(L)'
;DYTGGSPNDDLTDLVDKRVALIGTGATAIQCVSHLGKASKHLYVFQRTPSSVDFRGNRPTDSDWAGSLEPGWHKERMENFNNLVSGIPQEVDLVDDCWTDLIGNIADMYRRGAVEPDMDLLEVLEMANFEKMESIRKRVEESVDDPEIAEALKPWYALFCKRPCFDDEYLPTFNRENVDLIDTGGLGVEKITTKGVVVAGREYEVDCIIFATGFEVGTGYERRAGCEVLGVDGRTLTEKWDEHGVSTLHGLQTSGYPNYFMLGANQGAFTVNFPHLLEEAATNTVCIIKHTVDEGYLTVDVLQEAEDEWVKTIVEKARGPIGSGPGSTECTPGYYNNEGHLNEKARQGAPYGGGSVEFFKLMEEWRNNGDFKGLKFN
;
A
#
# COMPACT_ATOMS: atom_id res chain seq x y z
N ASP A 1 -26.04 1.93 6.53
CA ASP A 1 -27.33 2.24 7.14
C ASP A 1 -27.71 3.73 7.06
N TYR A 2 -26.75 4.62 6.80
CA TYR A 2 -26.94 6.07 6.80
C TYR A 2 -26.84 6.72 5.42
N THR A 3 -26.47 5.97 4.39
CA THR A 3 -26.27 6.50 3.04
C THR A 3 -27.50 6.33 2.15
N GLY A 4 -28.44 5.48 2.51
CA GLY A 4 -29.66 5.15 1.77
C GLY A 4 -29.43 4.42 0.47
N GLY A 5 -28.19 3.91 0.24
CA GLY A 5 -27.84 3.28 -1.03
C GLY A 5 -27.37 1.82 -0.88
N SER A 6 -27.33 1.15 -1.99
CA SER A 6 -26.55 -0.05 -2.26
C SER A 6 -25.26 0.35 -3.04
N PRO A 7 -24.34 -0.57 -3.33
CA PRO A 7 -23.16 -0.24 -4.14
C PRO A 7 -23.45 0.38 -5.52
N ASN A 8 -24.68 0.25 -6.00
CA ASN A 8 -25.09 0.74 -7.32
C ASN A 8 -26.12 1.89 -7.27
N ASP A 9 -26.50 2.34 -6.06
CA ASP A 9 -27.53 3.36 -5.87
C ASP A 9 -26.91 4.69 -5.43
N ASP A 10 -27.66 5.78 -5.64
CA ASP A 10 -27.30 7.10 -5.13
C ASP A 10 -27.33 7.12 -3.59
N LEU A 11 -26.51 7.97 -2.98
CA LEU A 11 -26.43 8.15 -1.53
C LEU A 11 -27.57 9.05 -1.03
N THR A 12 -28.82 8.61 -1.20
CA THR A 12 -30.04 9.41 -1.05
C THR A 12 -30.26 9.99 0.34
N ASP A 13 -29.77 9.31 1.39
CA ASP A 13 -29.90 9.78 2.77
C ASP A 13 -28.95 10.92 3.15
N LEU A 14 -28.07 11.32 2.21
CA LEU A 14 -27.14 12.44 2.39
C LEU A 14 -27.58 13.75 1.75
N VAL A 15 -28.66 13.76 0.96
CA VAL A 15 -29.08 14.90 0.13
C VAL A 15 -29.35 16.18 0.95
N ASP A 16 -29.86 16.04 2.17
CA ASP A 16 -30.12 17.16 3.09
C ASP A 16 -29.06 17.33 4.18
N LYS A 17 -27.96 16.54 4.14
CA LYS A 17 -26.96 16.47 5.20
C LYS A 17 -25.69 17.26 4.88
N ARG A 18 -25.13 17.86 5.93
CA ARG A 18 -23.74 18.35 5.94
C ARG A 18 -22.86 17.20 6.38
N VAL A 19 -21.92 16.82 5.56
CA VAL A 19 -21.05 15.65 5.77
C VAL A 19 -19.63 16.13 6.07
N ALA A 20 -19.02 15.60 7.12
CA ALA A 20 -17.60 15.69 7.39
C ALA A 20 -16.90 14.43 6.93
N LEU A 21 -15.93 14.53 6.04
CA LEU A 21 -14.99 13.46 5.71
C LEU A 21 -13.63 13.78 6.33
N ILE A 22 -13.18 12.96 7.29
CA ILE A 22 -11.91 13.17 7.99
C ILE A 22 -10.85 12.29 7.37
N GLY A 23 -9.85 12.93 6.72
CA GLY A 23 -8.76 12.29 6.02
C GLY A 23 -8.79 12.51 4.51
N THR A 24 -7.61 12.45 3.89
CA THR A 24 -7.38 12.65 2.43
C THR A 24 -6.53 11.52 1.82
N GLY A 25 -6.49 10.34 2.45
CA GLY A 25 -5.82 9.15 1.93
C GLY A 25 -6.64 8.41 0.86
N ALA A 26 -6.18 7.24 0.44
CA ALA A 26 -6.76 6.47 -0.66
C ALA A 26 -8.27 6.20 -0.54
N THR A 27 -8.79 5.99 0.69
CA THR A 27 -10.23 5.82 0.92
C THR A 27 -10.99 7.12 0.67
N ALA A 28 -10.50 8.23 1.23
CA ALA A 28 -11.14 9.54 1.08
C ALA A 28 -11.19 9.95 -0.40
N ILE A 29 -10.10 9.76 -1.15
CA ILE A 29 -10.02 10.11 -2.57
C ILE A 29 -11.12 9.43 -3.36
N GLN A 30 -11.41 8.15 -3.11
CA GLN A 30 -12.49 7.41 -3.75
C GLN A 30 -13.90 7.85 -3.29
N CYS A 31 -14.02 8.47 -2.11
CA CYS A 31 -15.31 8.89 -1.56
C CYS A 31 -15.70 10.32 -1.92
N VAL A 32 -14.73 11.23 -2.02
CA VAL A 32 -14.97 12.69 -2.11
C VAL A 32 -15.88 13.05 -3.27
N SER A 33 -15.64 12.51 -4.46
CA SER A 33 -16.46 12.85 -5.65
C SER A 33 -17.91 12.41 -5.50
N HIS A 34 -18.14 11.23 -4.92
CA HIS A 34 -19.49 10.70 -4.67
C HIS A 34 -20.20 11.50 -3.57
N LEU A 35 -19.50 11.78 -2.47
CA LEU A 35 -20.05 12.58 -1.37
C LEU A 35 -20.33 14.03 -1.79
N GLY A 36 -19.47 14.65 -2.57
CA GLY A 36 -19.67 15.99 -3.10
C GLY A 36 -20.86 16.10 -4.05
N LYS A 37 -21.18 15.02 -4.79
CA LYS A 37 -22.37 14.95 -5.65
C LYS A 37 -23.66 14.73 -4.83
N ALA A 38 -23.61 13.93 -3.77
CA ALA A 38 -24.79 13.46 -3.07
C ALA A 38 -25.19 14.30 -1.85
N SER A 39 -24.23 14.94 -1.15
CA SER A 39 -24.53 15.66 0.08
C SER A 39 -24.94 17.10 -0.15
N LYS A 40 -25.71 17.66 0.80
CA LYS A 40 -26.02 19.09 0.83
C LYS A 40 -24.76 19.94 0.90
N HIS A 41 -23.81 19.54 1.74
CA HIS A 41 -22.51 20.18 1.89
C HIS A 41 -21.48 19.15 2.37
N LEU A 42 -20.26 19.19 1.81
CA LEU A 42 -19.15 18.32 2.17
C LEU A 42 -17.99 19.14 2.72
N TYR A 43 -17.57 18.86 3.94
CA TYR A 43 -16.32 19.33 4.51
C TYR A 43 -15.28 18.23 4.48
N VAL A 44 -14.17 18.44 3.78
CA VAL A 44 -13.05 17.50 3.70
C VAL A 44 -11.93 17.99 4.62
N PHE A 45 -11.68 17.28 5.72
CA PHE A 45 -10.67 17.64 6.71
C PHE A 45 -9.33 17.01 6.36
N GLN A 46 -8.36 17.84 6.03
CA GLN A 46 -7.03 17.46 5.58
C GLN A 46 -5.98 17.68 6.68
N ARG A 47 -5.23 16.63 7.02
CA ARG A 47 -3.98 16.78 7.82
C ARG A 47 -2.79 17.05 6.89
N THR A 48 -2.68 16.30 5.82
CA THR A 48 -1.65 16.42 4.78
C THR A 48 -2.24 15.96 3.46
N PRO A 49 -1.94 16.62 2.32
CA PRO A 49 -2.42 16.20 1.01
C PRO A 49 -1.89 14.82 0.60
N SER A 50 -2.59 14.15 -0.28
CA SER A 50 -2.10 12.95 -0.95
C SER A 50 -1.65 13.29 -2.38
N SER A 51 -0.70 12.51 -2.90
CA SER A 51 -0.39 12.54 -4.32
C SER A 51 -1.53 11.89 -5.11
N VAL A 52 -2.20 12.66 -5.96
CA VAL A 52 -3.33 12.17 -6.77
C VAL A 52 -3.03 12.41 -8.24
N ASP A 53 -2.66 11.35 -8.92
CA ASP A 53 -2.36 11.39 -10.35
C ASP A 53 -3.56 10.96 -11.20
N PHE A 54 -3.41 11.03 -12.50
CA PHE A 54 -4.42 10.66 -13.48
C PHE A 54 -4.70 9.16 -13.44
N ARG A 55 -5.98 8.76 -13.41
CA ARG A 55 -6.38 7.35 -13.40
C ARG A 55 -6.67 6.84 -14.82
N GLY A 56 -7.27 7.67 -15.66
CA GLY A 56 -7.67 7.30 -17.03
C GLY A 56 -8.71 6.18 -17.06
N ASN A 57 -9.63 6.18 -16.08
CA ASN A 57 -10.64 5.13 -16.01
C ASN A 57 -11.55 5.15 -17.23
N ARG A 58 -11.74 3.97 -17.84
CA ARG A 58 -12.53 3.79 -19.04
C ARG A 58 -13.34 2.48 -19.00
N PRO A 59 -14.48 2.40 -19.67
CA PRO A 59 -15.19 1.14 -19.86
C PRO A 59 -14.29 0.07 -20.50
N THR A 60 -14.47 -1.17 -20.09
CA THR A 60 -13.75 -2.29 -20.71
C THR A 60 -14.22 -2.43 -22.16
N ASP A 61 -13.28 -2.48 -23.10
CA ASP A 61 -13.55 -2.74 -24.51
C ASP A 61 -14.08 -4.18 -24.67
N SER A 62 -15.25 -4.32 -25.30
CA SER A 62 -15.94 -5.59 -25.43
C SER A 62 -15.22 -6.56 -26.39
N ASP A 63 -14.57 -6.04 -27.44
CA ASP A 63 -13.87 -6.84 -28.43
C ASP A 63 -12.56 -7.37 -27.83
N TRP A 64 -11.86 -6.52 -27.07
CA TRP A 64 -10.72 -6.92 -26.28
C TRP A 64 -11.11 -8.02 -25.26
N ALA A 65 -12.17 -7.81 -24.49
CA ALA A 65 -12.63 -8.78 -23.50
C ALA A 65 -13.02 -10.13 -24.12
N GLY A 66 -13.64 -10.09 -25.32
CA GLY A 66 -14.00 -11.27 -26.10
C GLY A 66 -12.82 -12.01 -26.74
N SER A 67 -11.67 -11.35 -26.88
CA SER A 67 -10.45 -11.92 -27.45
C SER A 67 -9.52 -12.59 -26.43
N LEU A 68 -9.85 -12.50 -25.14
CA LEU A 68 -8.99 -13.04 -24.09
C LEU A 68 -8.98 -14.57 -24.09
N GLU A 69 -7.80 -15.15 -24.12
CA GLU A 69 -7.58 -16.60 -24.08
C GLU A 69 -7.36 -17.11 -22.63
N PRO A 70 -7.61 -18.39 -22.33
CA PRO A 70 -7.30 -18.96 -21.02
C PRO A 70 -5.84 -18.71 -20.60
N GLY A 71 -5.64 -18.20 -19.37
CA GLY A 71 -4.30 -17.85 -18.86
C GLY A 71 -3.94 -16.35 -18.97
N TRP A 72 -4.72 -15.54 -19.70
CA TRP A 72 -4.48 -14.12 -19.90
C TRP A 72 -4.25 -13.34 -18.60
N HIS A 73 -4.96 -13.71 -17.54
CA HIS A 73 -4.88 -13.02 -16.26
C HIS A 73 -3.50 -13.20 -15.60
N LYS A 74 -2.98 -14.43 -15.63
CA LYS A 74 -1.64 -14.74 -15.10
C LYS A 74 -0.57 -14.01 -15.92
N GLU A 75 -0.64 -14.07 -17.24
CA GLU A 75 0.29 -13.38 -18.15
C GLU A 75 0.28 -11.86 -17.86
N ARG A 76 -0.90 -11.25 -17.73
CA ARG A 76 -1.03 -9.84 -17.41
C ARG A 76 -0.48 -9.48 -16.02
N MET A 77 -0.69 -10.32 -15.01
CA MET A 77 -0.12 -10.11 -13.67
C MET A 77 1.41 -10.18 -13.68
N GLU A 78 1.98 -11.16 -14.36
CA GLU A 78 3.42 -11.33 -14.47
C GLU A 78 4.06 -10.18 -15.25
N ASN A 79 3.48 -9.78 -16.36
CA ASN A 79 3.89 -8.62 -17.15
C ASN A 79 3.88 -7.35 -16.30
N PHE A 80 2.79 -7.08 -15.61
CA PHE A 80 2.67 -5.93 -14.71
C PHE A 80 3.72 -5.97 -13.59
N ASN A 81 3.91 -7.13 -12.94
CA ASN A 81 4.89 -7.26 -11.87
C ASN A 81 6.33 -7.05 -12.37
N ASN A 82 6.65 -7.51 -13.57
CA ASN A 82 7.94 -7.26 -14.21
C ASN A 82 8.15 -5.76 -14.45
N LEU A 83 7.18 -5.09 -15.08
CA LEU A 83 7.25 -3.65 -15.38
C LEU A 83 7.43 -2.81 -14.12
N VAL A 84 6.61 -3.01 -13.09
CA VAL A 84 6.72 -2.25 -11.83
C VAL A 84 7.96 -2.61 -10.99
N SER A 85 8.64 -3.69 -11.35
CA SER A 85 9.94 -4.07 -10.80
C SER A 85 11.12 -3.54 -11.62
N GLY A 86 10.86 -2.77 -12.67
CA GLY A 86 11.89 -2.21 -13.54
C GLY A 86 12.47 -3.19 -14.58
N ILE A 87 11.78 -4.32 -14.82
CA ILE A 87 12.19 -5.31 -15.82
C ILE A 87 11.47 -5.01 -17.14
N PRO A 88 12.20 -4.62 -18.20
CA PRO A 88 11.59 -4.27 -19.48
C PRO A 88 10.76 -5.41 -20.06
N GLN A 89 9.62 -5.07 -20.64
CA GLN A 89 8.74 -5.96 -21.39
C GLN A 89 8.57 -5.45 -22.81
N GLU A 90 8.31 -6.34 -23.78
CA GLU A 90 8.05 -5.92 -25.16
C GLU A 90 6.75 -5.13 -25.29
N VAL A 91 5.75 -5.50 -24.49
CA VAL A 91 4.44 -4.86 -24.46
C VAL A 91 4.03 -4.63 -23.01
N ASP A 92 3.46 -3.46 -22.71
CA ASP A 92 2.75 -3.21 -21.46
C ASP A 92 1.30 -3.66 -21.62
N LEU A 93 0.95 -4.78 -20.99
CA LEU A 93 -0.40 -5.35 -21.04
C LEU A 93 -1.39 -4.62 -20.15
N VAL A 94 -0.93 -3.73 -19.27
CA VAL A 94 -1.77 -2.97 -18.35
C VAL A 94 -1.93 -1.53 -18.81
N ASP A 95 -0.84 -0.88 -19.21
CA ASP A 95 -0.79 0.47 -19.75
C ASP A 95 -1.62 1.45 -18.88
N ASP A 96 -1.22 1.56 -17.62
CA ASP A 96 -1.88 2.45 -16.66
C ASP A 96 -0.88 3.30 -15.86
N CYS A 97 -1.43 4.13 -14.99
CA CYS A 97 -0.67 5.06 -14.15
C CYS A 97 0.38 4.38 -13.22
N TRP A 98 0.27 3.09 -12.93
CA TRP A 98 1.29 2.38 -12.16
C TRP A 98 2.51 2.03 -13.01
N THR A 99 2.30 1.63 -14.25
CA THR A 99 3.40 1.32 -15.17
C THR A 99 4.08 2.61 -15.64
N ASP A 100 3.35 3.71 -15.79
CA ASP A 100 3.88 5.04 -16.09
C ASP A 100 4.89 5.55 -15.03
N LEU A 101 4.67 5.25 -13.76
CA LEU A 101 5.60 5.63 -12.69
C LEU A 101 7.04 5.08 -12.93
N ILE A 102 7.13 3.85 -13.42
CA ILE A 102 8.41 3.21 -13.73
C ILE A 102 8.87 3.56 -15.14
N GLY A 103 7.93 3.71 -16.06
CA GLY A 103 8.17 4.17 -17.42
C GLY A 103 8.91 5.50 -17.47
N ASN A 104 8.68 6.40 -16.53
CA ASN A 104 9.38 7.67 -16.43
C ASN A 104 10.90 7.54 -16.33
N ILE A 105 11.39 6.56 -15.57
CA ILE A 105 12.84 6.29 -15.46
C ILE A 105 13.41 5.84 -16.80
N ALA A 106 12.75 4.92 -17.49
CA ALA A 106 13.15 4.45 -18.81
C ALA A 106 13.13 5.60 -19.84
N ASP A 107 12.17 6.51 -19.71
CA ASP A 107 12.07 7.70 -20.56
C ASP A 107 13.22 8.68 -20.31
N MET A 108 13.63 8.88 -19.05
CA MET A 108 14.78 9.70 -18.70
C MET A 108 16.07 9.20 -19.38
N TYR A 109 16.31 7.89 -19.38
CA TYR A 109 17.43 7.32 -20.14
C TYR A 109 17.29 7.53 -21.65
N ARG A 110 16.10 7.35 -22.19
CA ARG A 110 15.80 7.45 -23.63
C ARG A 110 15.99 8.87 -24.16
N ARG A 111 15.62 9.90 -23.39
CA ARG A 111 15.79 11.32 -23.76
C ARG A 111 17.17 11.90 -23.37
N GLY A 112 18.06 11.07 -22.81
CA GLY A 112 19.41 11.50 -22.42
C GLY A 112 19.45 12.44 -21.22
N ALA A 113 18.47 12.35 -20.33
CA ALA A 113 18.45 13.14 -19.09
C ALA A 113 19.32 12.54 -17.96
N VAL A 114 19.82 11.31 -18.16
CA VAL A 114 20.70 10.62 -17.24
C VAL A 114 22.14 10.78 -17.74
N GLU A 115 22.97 11.50 -16.98
CA GLU A 115 24.39 11.63 -17.28
C GLU A 115 25.13 10.30 -16.99
N PRO A 116 26.23 10.00 -17.70
CA PRO A 116 26.92 8.71 -17.57
C PRO A 116 27.53 8.41 -16.19
N ASP A 117 27.75 9.43 -15.37
CA ASP A 117 28.33 9.36 -14.03
C ASP A 117 27.30 9.45 -12.91
N MET A 118 26.01 9.61 -13.23
CA MET A 118 24.94 9.58 -12.24
C MET A 118 24.78 8.18 -11.65
N ASP A 119 24.69 8.11 -10.33
CA ASP A 119 24.35 6.84 -9.69
C ASP A 119 22.84 6.57 -9.73
N LEU A 120 22.46 5.35 -9.39
CA LEU A 120 21.04 4.92 -9.43
C LEU A 120 20.16 5.74 -8.45
N LEU A 121 20.70 6.18 -7.31
CA LEU A 121 19.94 6.97 -6.34
C LEU A 121 19.62 8.35 -6.88
N GLU A 122 20.60 9.01 -7.52
CA GLU A 122 20.41 10.30 -8.18
C GLU A 122 19.34 10.22 -9.29
N VAL A 123 19.37 9.14 -10.08
CA VAL A 123 18.35 8.92 -11.12
C VAL A 123 16.97 8.72 -10.51
N LEU A 124 16.84 7.95 -9.43
CA LEU A 124 15.58 7.74 -8.72
C LEU A 124 15.06 9.03 -8.08
N GLU A 125 15.94 9.87 -7.51
CA GLU A 125 15.58 11.17 -6.95
C GLU A 125 15.08 12.13 -8.04
N MET A 126 15.76 12.19 -9.18
CA MET A 126 15.31 12.98 -10.32
C MET A 126 13.95 12.53 -10.84
N ALA A 127 13.77 11.23 -11.05
CA ALA A 127 12.49 10.66 -11.49
C ALA A 127 11.36 10.97 -10.51
N ASN A 128 11.65 10.87 -9.21
CA ASN A 128 10.72 11.24 -8.15
C ASN A 128 10.36 12.73 -8.21
N PHE A 129 11.36 13.60 -8.34
CA PHE A 129 11.13 15.04 -8.43
C PHE A 129 10.26 15.40 -9.63
N GLU A 130 10.59 14.92 -10.83
CA GLU A 130 9.81 15.18 -12.05
C GLU A 130 8.36 14.69 -11.93
N LYS A 131 8.16 13.49 -11.38
CA LYS A 131 6.82 12.95 -11.18
C LYS A 131 6.01 13.77 -10.19
N MET A 132 6.62 14.17 -9.06
CA MET A 132 5.93 14.98 -8.07
C MET A 132 5.63 16.40 -8.60
N GLU A 133 6.50 16.99 -9.44
CA GLU A 133 6.20 18.25 -10.12
C GLU A 133 5.03 18.11 -11.09
N SER A 134 4.96 17.03 -11.86
CA SER A 134 3.82 16.78 -12.76
C SER A 134 2.50 16.66 -11.99
N ILE A 135 2.50 16.02 -10.82
CA ILE A 135 1.34 15.89 -9.95
C ILE A 135 0.92 17.27 -9.38
N ARG A 136 1.88 18.09 -8.91
CA ARG A 136 1.58 19.46 -8.43
C ARG A 136 1.02 20.35 -9.53
N LYS A 137 1.55 20.25 -10.74
CA LYS A 137 1.03 20.94 -11.90
C LYS A 137 -0.41 20.50 -12.22
N ARG A 138 -0.69 19.20 -12.17
CA ARG A 138 -2.06 18.69 -12.35
C ARG A 138 -3.03 19.26 -11.31
N VAL A 139 -2.61 19.43 -10.06
CA VAL A 139 -3.44 20.09 -9.03
C VAL A 139 -3.78 21.52 -9.45
N GLU A 140 -2.79 22.31 -9.89
CA GLU A 140 -3.01 23.68 -10.39
C GLU A 140 -3.96 23.75 -11.59
N GLU A 141 -3.86 22.78 -12.49
CA GLU A 141 -4.71 22.72 -13.69
C GLU A 141 -6.14 22.23 -13.41
N SER A 142 -6.35 21.55 -12.29
CA SER A 142 -7.63 20.90 -11.96
C SER A 142 -8.47 21.66 -10.94
N VAL A 143 -7.87 22.55 -10.15
CA VAL A 143 -8.53 23.27 -9.04
C VAL A 143 -8.49 24.76 -9.31
N ASP A 144 -9.68 25.37 -9.39
CA ASP A 144 -9.86 26.77 -9.81
C ASP A 144 -9.40 27.78 -8.75
N ASP A 145 -9.58 27.46 -7.47
CA ASP A 145 -9.16 28.30 -6.35
C ASP A 145 -7.66 28.06 -6.03
N PRO A 146 -6.80 29.09 -6.17
CA PRO A 146 -5.36 28.93 -5.98
C PRO A 146 -4.96 28.61 -4.53
N GLU A 147 -5.76 29.01 -3.53
CA GLU A 147 -5.46 28.67 -2.12
C GLU A 147 -5.77 27.20 -1.86
N ILE A 148 -6.87 26.70 -2.38
CA ILE A 148 -7.22 25.28 -2.31
C ILE A 148 -6.23 24.44 -3.11
N ALA A 149 -5.85 24.89 -4.32
CA ALA A 149 -4.84 24.22 -5.12
C ALA A 149 -3.51 24.09 -4.37
N GLU A 150 -3.02 25.16 -3.75
CA GLU A 150 -1.79 25.12 -2.97
C GLU A 150 -1.87 24.15 -1.78
N ALA A 151 -3.01 24.13 -1.06
CA ALA A 151 -3.23 23.24 0.07
C ALA A 151 -3.29 21.75 -0.35
N LEU A 152 -3.67 21.45 -1.60
CA LEU A 152 -3.75 20.09 -2.14
C LEU A 152 -2.44 19.58 -2.75
N LYS A 153 -1.39 20.42 -2.88
CA LYS A 153 -0.09 20.00 -3.44
C LYS A 153 0.69 19.11 -2.46
N PRO A 154 1.12 17.92 -2.87
CA PRO A 154 1.96 17.07 -2.04
C PRO A 154 3.44 17.52 -2.09
N TRP A 155 3.98 17.96 -0.96
CA TRP A 155 5.37 18.40 -0.78
C TRP A 155 6.23 17.34 -0.07
N TYR A 156 6.15 16.09 -0.49
CA TYR A 156 6.92 14.97 0.02
C TYR A 156 7.34 14.06 -1.15
N ALA A 157 8.33 13.19 -0.94
CA ALA A 157 8.77 12.25 -1.95
C ALA A 157 7.69 11.21 -2.27
N LEU A 158 7.55 10.84 -3.55
CA LEU A 158 6.67 9.76 -3.98
C LEU A 158 6.95 8.51 -3.14
N PHE A 159 5.97 7.72 -2.83
CA PHE A 159 6.06 6.56 -1.91
C PHE A 159 6.28 6.87 -0.42
N CYS A 160 6.47 8.10 0.01
CA CYS A 160 6.30 8.44 1.42
C CYS A 160 4.87 8.14 1.90
N LYS A 161 3.92 8.28 0.98
CA LYS A 161 2.54 7.80 1.13
C LYS A 161 2.18 6.95 -0.08
N ARG A 162 1.11 6.17 0.04
CA ARG A 162 0.59 5.42 -1.09
C ARG A 162 0.24 6.37 -2.24
N PRO A 163 0.81 6.21 -3.44
CA PRO A 163 0.36 6.94 -4.61
C PRO A 163 -1.11 6.64 -4.90
N CYS A 164 -1.88 7.66 -5.25
CA CYS A 164 -3.29 7.55 -5.55
C CYS A 164 -3.56 8.07 -6.96
N PHE A 165 -4.61 7.54 -7.58
CA PHE A 165 -4.99 7.84 -8.95
C PHE A 165 -6.51 8.02 -9.01
N ASP A 166 -6.95 9.21 -9.38
CA ASP A 166 -8.37 9.54 -9.49
C ASP A 166 -8.57 10.74 -10.40
N ASP A 167 -9.61 10.70 -11.24
CA ASP A 167 -9.88 11.75 -12.21
C ASP A 167 -10.90 12.78 -11.70
N GLU A 168 -11.69 12.45 -10.67
CA GLU A 168 -12.76 13.30 -10.17
C GLU A 168 -12.45 13.97 -8.82
N TYR A 169 -11.46 13.49 -8.07
CA TYR A 169 -11.11 14.00 -6.74
C TYR A 169 -10.78 15.50 -6.76
N LEU A 170 -9.79 15.89 -7.56
CA LEU A 170 -9.34 17.28 -7.64
C LEU A 170 -10.45 18.22 -8.16
N PRO A 171 -11.13 17.92 -9.28
CA PRO A 171 -12.23 18.79 -9.78
C PRO A 171 -13.40 18.90 -8.82
N THR A 172 -13.57 17.95 -7.87
CA THR A 172 -14.66 18.04 -6.90
C THR A 172 -14.54 19.27 -5.99
N PHE A 173 -13.33 19.77 -5.73
CA PHE A 173 -13.13 20.98 -4.92
C PHE A 173 -13.56 22.28 -5.63
N ASN A 174 -13.89 22.25 -6.91
CA ASN A 174 -14.50 23.38 -7.64
C ASN A 174 -16.02 23.49 -7.43
N ARG A 175 -16.63 22.57 -6.66
CA ARG A 175 -18.07 22.60 -6.38
C ARG A 175 -18.37 23.56 -5.25
N GLU A 176 -19.44 24.36 -5.39
CA GLU A 176 -19.89 25.33 -4.37
C GLU A 176 -20.25 24.69 -3.01
N ASN A 177 -20.58 23.41 -3.00
CA ASN A 177 -20.97 22.67 -1.81
C ASN A 177 -19.83 21.82 -1.21
N VAL A 178 -18.57 22.04 -1.58
CA VAL A 178 -17.41 21.27 -1.10
C VAL A 178 -16.34 22.22 -0.59
N ASP A 179 -16.00 22.10 0.69
CA ASP A 179 -14.92 22.85 1.32
C ASP A 179 -13.77 21.95 1.71
N LEU A 180 -12.56 22.34 1.37
CA LEU A 180 -11.33 21.78 1.96
C LEU A 180 -11.01 22.51 3.25
N ILE A 181 -10.88 21.77 4.35
CA ILE A 181 -10.47 22.28 5.66
C ILE A 181 -9.04 21.78 5.93
N ASP A 182 -8.06 22.56 5.54
CA ASP A 182 -6.66 22.24 5.86
C ASP A 182 -6.39 22.52 7.33
N THR A 183 -5.90 21.52 8.04
CA THR A 183 -5.62 21.60 9.48
C THR A 183 -4.16 21.98 9.78
N GLY A 184 -3.37 22.30 8.77
CA GLY A 184 -1.94 22.65 8.93
C GLY A 184 -1.11 21.53 9.55
N GLY A 185 -1.45 20.27 9.30
CA GLY A 185 -0.76 19.11 9.84
C GLY A 185 -1.24 18.64 11.23
N LEU A 186 -2.07 19.43 11.91
CA LEU A 186 -2.48 19.15 13.31
C LEU A 186 -3.65 18.16 13.42
N GLY A 187 -4.46 18.04 12.35
CA GLY A 187 -5.66 17.21 12.37
C GLY A 187 -6.85 17.87 13.08
N VAL A 188 -7.88 17.06 13.34
CA VAL A 188 -9.10 17.48 14.05
C VAL A 188 -8.83 17.55 15.55
N GLU A 189 -9.21 18.67 16.20
CA GLU A 189 -8.97 18.86 17.64
C GLU A 189 -9.94 18.04 18.49
N LYS A 190 -11.22 18.08 18.16
CA LYS A 190 -12.25 17.32 18.86
C LYS A 190 -13.54 17.20 18.06
N ILE A 191 -14.34 16.23 18.42
CA ILE A 191 -15.72 16.06 17.96
C ILE A 191 -16.65 16.46 19.09
N THR A 192 -17.69 17.23 18.76
CA THR A 192 -18.73 17.68 19.67
C THR A 192 -20.07 17.03 19.32
N THR A 193 -21.11 17.34 20.06
CA THR A 193 -22.49 16.92 19.74
C THR A 193 -23.06 17.63 18.50
N LYS A 194 -22.37 18.65 17.97
CA LYS A 194 -22.83 19.42 16.81
C LYS A 194 -21.94 19.25 15.60
N GLY A 195 -20.69 18.82 15.77
CA GLY A 195 -19.80 18.75 14.64
C GLY A 195 -18.32 18.52 14.97
N VAL A 196 -17.45 19.06 14.12
CA VAL A 196 -16.00 18.88 14.15
C VAL A 196 -15.33 20.22 14.43
N VAL A 197 -14.34 20.24 15.32
CA VAL A 197 -13.58 21.46 15.68
C VAL A 197 -12.16 21.38 15.12
N VAL A 198 -11.76 22.44 14.41
CA VAL A 198 -10.40 22.67 13.89
C VAL A 198 -10.02 24.13 14.13
N ALA A 199 -8.85 24.39 14.68
CA ALA A 199 -8.32 25.71 15.01
C ALA A 199 -9.33 26.58 15.79
N GLY A 200 -10.06 25.97 16.76
CA GLY A 200 -11.07 26.61 17.58
C GLY A 200 -12.40 26.92 16.86
N ARG A 201 -12.50 26.65 15.55
CA ARG A 201 -13.75 26.82 14.78
C ARG A 201 -14.54 25.51 14.74
N GLU A 202 -15.82 25.57 15.09
CA GLU A 202 -16.75 24.42 14.97
C GLU A 202 -17.43 24.43 13.61
N TYR A 203 -17.36 23.28 12.91
CA TYR A 203 -18.05 22.98 11.67
C TYR A 203 -19.24 22.09 12.00
N GLU A 204 -20.43 22.64 11.91
CA GLU A 204 -21.66 21.88 12.20
C GLU A 204 -21.92 20.86 11.10
N VAL A 205 -22.09 19.58 11.47
CA VAL A 205 -22.32 18.49 10.55
C VAL A 205 -23.37 17.52 11.07
N ASP A 206 -24.01 16.81 10.14
CA ASP A 206 -25.06 15.85 10.42
C ASP A 206 -24.55 14.41 10.32
N CYS A 207 -23.41 14.22 9.62
CA CYS A 207 -22.74 12.93 9.44
C CYS A 207 -21.22 13.11 9.45
N ILE A 208 -20.50 12.18 10.10
CA ILE A 208 -19.03 12.13 10.09
C ILE A 208 -18.58 10.80 9.52
N ILE A 209 -17.70 10.85 8.54
CA ILE A 209 -17.06 9.70 7.91
C ILE A 209 -15.57 9.74 8.23
N PHE A 210 -15.06 8.69 8.88
CA PHE A 210 -13.65 8.54 9.17
C PHE A 210 -12.95 7.79 8.03
N ALA A 211 -12.08 8.48 7.31
CA ALA A 211 -11.18 7.93 6.30
C ALA A 211 -9.71 8.12 6.71
N THR A 212 -9.44 7.94 7.99
CA THR A 212 -8.16 8.26 8.65
C THR A 212 -7.07 7.21 8.43
N GLY A 213 -7.40 6.11 7.74
CA GLY A 213 -6.46 5.03 7.40
C GLY A 213 -6.49 3.87 8.39
N PHE A 214 -5.62 2.88 8.11
CA PHE A 214 -5.48 1.67 8.89
C PHE A 214 -4.16 1.65 9.65
N GLU A 215 -4.11 0.94 10.77
CA GLU A 215 -2.88 0.65 11.49
C GLU A 215 -2.10 -0.47 10.78
N VAL A 216 -1.11 -0.13 9.98
CA VAL A 216 -0.30 -1.09 9.22
C VAL A 216 1.02 -1.40 9.91
N GLY A 217 1.66 -0.41 10.54
CA GLY A 217 2.94 -0.54 11.23
C GLY A 217 2.86 -0.97 12.70
N THR A 218 1.68 -1.21 13.24
CA THR A 218 1.49 -1.61 14.65
C THR A 218 1.71 -3.11 14.85
N GLY A 219 1.92 -3.52 16.10
CA GLY A 219 2.11 -4.93 16.49
C GLY A 219 0.99 -5.85 16.00
N TYR A 220 1.33 -7.10 15.76
CA TYR A 220 0.42 -8.09 15.16
C TYR A 220 -0.86 -8.27 15.96
N GLU A 221 -0.76 -8.45 17.27
CA GLU A 221 -1.87 -8.63 18.19
C GLU A 221 -2.88 -7.47 18.09
N ARG A 222 -2.39 -6.23 18.11
CA ARG A 222 -3.25 -5.05 18.01
C ARG A 222 -4.01 -5.01 16.68
N ARG A 223 -3.39 -5.40 15.58
CA ARG A 223 -4.04 -5.43 14.26
C ARG A 223 -5.00 -6.59 14.10
N ALA A 224 -4.65 -7.77 14.61
CA ALA A 224 -5.45 -8.98 14.51
C ALA A 224 -6.59 -9.02 15.53
N GLY A 225 -6.46 -8.30 16.64
CA GLY A 225 -7.40 -8.36 17.78
C GLY A 225 -7.36 -9.68 18.55
N CYS A 226 -6.30 -10.46 18.35
CA CYS A 226 -6.09 -11.73 19.05
C CYS A 226 -4.59 -12.02 19.21
N GLU A 227 -4.25 -12.75 20.25
CA GLU A 227 -2.90 -13.29 20.47
C GLU A 227 -2.73 -14.64 19.79
N VAL A 228 -1.54 -14.90 19.26
CA VAL A 228 -1.13 -16.20 18.75
C VAL A 228 -0.14 -16.81 19.72
N LEU A 229 -0.48 -17.97 20.28
CA LEU A 229 0.32 -18.67 21.27
C LEU A 229 1.14 -19.79 20.61
N GLY A 230 2.44 -19.82 20.87
CA GLY A 230 3.33 -20.91 20.50
C GLY A 230 3.19 -22.12 21.41
N VAL A 231 3.90 -23.21 21.06
CA VAL A 231 3.87 -24.48 21.81
C VAL A 231 4.42 -24.37 23.22
N ASP A 232 5.24 -23.37 23.50
CA ASP A 232 5.80 -23.06 24.83
C ASP A 232 4.94 -22.09 25.65
N GLY A 233 3.80 -21.65 25.09
CA GLY A 233 2.90 -20.68 25.71
C GLY A 233 3.32 -19.21 25.53
N ARG A 234 4.40 -18.95 24.80
CA ARG A 234 4.84 -17.60 24.46
C ARG A 234 3.98 -17.02 23.35
N THR A 235 3.60 -15.73 23.45
CA THR A 235 2.87 -15.07 22.37
C THR A 235 3.80 -14.69 21.21
N LEU A 236 3.23 -14.59 20.01
CA LEU A 236 3.95 -14.13 18.83
C LEU A 236 4.45 -12.68 19.02
N THR A 237 3.65 -11.86 19.70
CA THR A 237 4.01 -10.48 20.05
C THR A 237 5.25 -10.45 20.94
N GLU A 238 5.28 -11.24 22.02
CA GLU A 238 6.45 -11.34 22.91
C GLU A 238 7.71 -11.80 22.15
N LYS A 239 7.58 -12.80 21.26
CA LYS A 239 8.71 -13.27 20.43
C LYS A 239 9.27 -12.14 19.58
N TRP A 240 8.41 -11.41 18.88
CA TRP A 240 8.84 -10.37 17.94
C TRP A 240 9.26 -9.06 18.62
N ASP A 241 8.72 -8.74 19.78
CA ASP A 241 9.18 -7.60 20.58
C ASP A 241 10.60 -7.83 21.11
N GLU A 242 10.91 -9.06 21.53
CA GLU A 242 12.23 -9.40 22.03
C GLU A 242 13.28 -9.54 20.92
N HIS A 243 12.95 -10.22 19.80
CA HIS A 243 13.92 -10.59 18.77
C HIS A 243 13.76 -9.83 17.44
N GLY A 244 12.68 -9.08 17.26
CA GLY A 244 12.27 -8.53 15.97
C GLY A 244 11.44 -9.53 15.17
N VAL A 245 10.83 -9.07 14.09
CA VAL A 245 10.06 -9.93 13.17
C VAL A 245 10.99 -11.02 12.62
N SER A 246 10.59 -12.27 12.78
CA SER A 246 11.33 -13.44 12.29
C SER A 246 10.37 -14.46 11.69
N THR A 247 10.69 -14.92 10.48
CA THR A 247 9.89 -15.91 9.74
C THR A 247 10.81 -16.74 8.84
N LEU A 248 10.29 -17.82 8.30
CA LEU A 248 10.84 -18.46 7.10
C LEU A 248 9.98 -18.04 5.90
N HIS A 249 10.59 -17.33 4.94
CA HIS A 249 9.99 -16.85 3.69
C HIS A 249 8.73 -15.97 3.85
N GLY A 250 8.53 -15.34 5.02
CA GLY A 250 7.32 -14.56 5.30
C GLY A 250 6.06 -15.38 5.55
N LEU A 251 6.16 -16.72 5.65
CA LEU A 251 5.01 -17.62 5.71
C LEU A 251 4.77 -18.21 7.09
N GLN A 252 5.83 -18.62 7.80
CA GLN A 252 5.75 -19.31 9.09
C GLN A 252 6.85 -18.83 10.01
N THR A 253 6.70 -19.07 11.30
CA THR A 253 7.70 -18.75 12.33
C THR A 253 7.89 -19.94 13.28
N SER A 254 9.10 -20.16 13.75
CA SER A 254 9.49 -21.28 14.61
C SER A 254 8.77 -21.27 15.95
N GLY A 255 8.27 -22.43 16.36
CA GLY A 255 7.52 -22.62 17.61
C GLY A 255 6.01 -22.39 17.50
N TYR A 256 5.50 -22.12 16.27
CA TYR A 256 4.08 -21.93 15.99
C TYR A 256 3.61 -22.90 14.88
N PRO A 257 3.56 -24.20 15.19
CA PRO A 257 3.24 -25.21 14.17
C PRO A 257 1.87 -24.98 13.56
N ASN A 258 1.73 -25.28 12.26
CA ASN A 258 0.50 -25.12 11.46
C ASN A 258 -0.04 -23.67 11.40
N TYR A 259 0.75 -22.69 11.81
CA TYR A 259 0.38 -21.28 11.70
C TYR A 259 1.03 -20.66 10.47
N PHE A 260 0.22 -20.10 9.58
CA PHE A 260 0.65 -19.48 8.35
C PHE A 260 0.28 -18.00 8.31
N MET A 261 1.17 -17.18 7.81
CA MET A 261 0.99 -15.74 7.64
C MET A 261 1.00 -15.40 6.15
N LEU A 262 0.09 -14.56 5.74
CA LEU A 262 0.05 -14.02 4.38
C LEU A 262 0.28 -12.51 4.44
N GLY A 263 1.40 -12.04 3.93
CA GLY A 263 1.75 -10.63 3.99
C GLY A 263 3.10 -10.31 3.36
N ALA A 264 3.56 -9.08 3.53
CA ALA A 264 4.80 -8.58 2.93
C ALA A 264 6.04 -8.71 3.85
N ASN A 265 5.85 -8.99 5.15
CA ASN A 265 6.97 -9.08 6.08
C ASN A 265 7.88 -10.24 5.70
N GLN A 266 9.15 -9.95 5.43
CA GLN A 266 10.16 -10.94 5.03
C GLN A 266 9.81 -11.78 3.79
N GLY A 267 8.78 -11.37 3.05
CA GLY A 267 8.34 -11.97 1.79
C GLY A 267 8.48 -11.00 0.63
N ALA A 268 7.79 -11.26 -0.48
CA ALA A 268 7.73 -10.33 -1.59
C ALA A 268 6.99 -9.04 -1.24
N PHE A 269 7.29 -7.97 -1.95
CA PHE A 269 6.47 -6.77 -1.99
C PHE A 269 6.29 -6.34 -3.45
N THR A 270 5.05 -6.14 -3.85
CA THR A 270 4.69 -5.58 -5.16
C THR A 270 3.45 -4.69 -5.02
N VAL A 271 3.30 -3.73 -5.92
CA VAL A 271 2.12 -2.86 -5.96
C VAL A 271 0.84 -3.64 -6.27
N ASN A 272 0.94 -4.79 -6.95
CA ASN A 272 -0.15 -5.76 -7.11
C ASN A 272 -0.23 -6.68 -5.87
N PHE A 273 -0.82 -6.16 -4.79
CA PHE A 273 -0.92 -6.90 -3.54
C PHE A 273 -1.69 -8.24 -3.65
N PRO A 274 -2.78 -8.37 -4.46
CA PRO A 274 -3.40 -9.67 -4.73
C PRO A 274 -2.44 -10.70 -5.32
N HIS A 275 -1.54 -10.32 -6.23
CA HIS A 275 -0.53 -11.24 -6.79
C HIS A 275 0.42 -11.77 -5.70
N LEU A 276 0.88 -10.88 -4.81
CA LEU A 276 1.69 -11.29 -3.64
C LEU A 276 0.95 -12.32 -2.78
N LEU A 277 -0.32 -12.07 -2.47
CA LEU A 277 -1.14 -12.98 -1.65
C LEU A 277 -1.40 -14.32 -2.35
N GLU A 278 -1.60 -14.33 -3.66
CA GLU A 278 -1.78 -15.55 -4.45
C GLU A 278 -0.52 -16.43 -4.44
N GLU A 279 0.66 -15.83 -4.60
CA GLU A 279 1.94 -16.55 -4.49
C GLU A 279 2.17 -17.10 -3.07
N ALA A 280 1.89 -16.30 -2.04
CA ALA A 280 2.00 -16.75 -0.65
C ALA A 280 0.99 -17.88 -0.34
N ALA A 281 -0.24 -17.79 -0.85
CA ALA A 281 -1.25 -18.83 -0.70
C ALA A 281 -0.84 -20.11 -1.43
N THR A 282 -0.27 -20.01 -2.63
CA THR A 282 0.24 -21.15 -3.39
C THR A 282 1.31 -21.90 -2.60
N ASN A 283 2.28 -21.18 -2.01
CA ASN A 283 3.30 -21.79 -1.16
C ASN A 283 2.67 -22.48 0.06
N THR A 284 1.75 -21.81 0.74
CA THR A 284 1.03 -22.35 1.90
C THR A 284 0.28 -23.64 1.57
N VAL A 285 -0.47 -23.65 0.45
CA VAL A 285 -1.22 -24.83 -0.01
C VAL A 285 -0.28 -25.99 -0.32
N CYS A 286 0.87 -25.74 -0.95
CA CYS A 286 1.86 -26.79 -1.22
C CYS A 286 2.39 -27.43 0.07
N ILE A 287 2.69 -26.63 1.09
CA ILE A 287 3.15 -27.14 2.40
C ILE A 287 2.05 -27.97 3.05
N ILE A 288 0.81 -27.46 3.13
CA ILE A 288 -0.31 -28.15 3.72
C ILE A 288 -0.58 -29.48 2.98
N LYS A 289 -0.57 -29.43 1.65
CA LYS A 289 -0.77 -30.63 0.83
C LYS A 289 0.28 -31.69 1.13
N HIS A 290 1.56 -31.32 1.15
CA HIS A 290 2.65 -32.24 1.51
C HIS A 290 2.46 -32.83 2.92
N THR A 291 2.13 -31.98 3.91
CA THR A 291 1.86 -32.41 5.29
C THR A 291 0.77 -33.49 5.34
N VAL A 292 -0.34 -33.27 4.63
CA VAL A 292 -1.49 -34.20 4.61
C VAL A 292 -1.17 -35.47 3.82
N ASP A 293 -0.57 -35.36 2.62
CA ASP A 293 -0.29 -36.49 1.74
C ASP A 293 0.70 -37.49 2.39
N GLU A 294 1.68 -36.99 3.13
CA GLU A 294 2.68 -37.81 3.83
C GLU A 294 2.20 -38.28 5.22
N GLY A 295 1.02 -37.87 5.64
CA GLY A 295 0.41 -38.31 6.91
C GLY A 295 0.96 -37.61 8.16
N TYR A 296 1.63 -36.48 8.02
CA TYR A 296 2.06 -35.66 9.15
C TYR A 296 0.90 -34.91 9.78
N LEU A 297 1.01 -34.62 11.08
CA LEU A 297 0.01 -33.87 11.84
C LEU A 297 0.39 -32.39 11.98
N THR A 298 1.69 -32.11 11.98
CA THR A 298 2.21 -30.74 12.18
C THR A 298 3.38 -30.45 11.24
N VAL A 299 3.43 -29.19 10.82
CA VAL A 299 4.59 -28.58 10.17
C VAL A 299 5.00 -27.34 10.98
N ASP A 300 6.28 -27.21 11.25
CA ASP A 300 6.87 -26.08 11.99
C ASP A 300 8.20 -25.68 11.34
N VAL A 301 8.69 -24.50 11.64
CA VAL A 301 9.95 -23.98 11.12
C VAL A 301 11.13 -24.42 12.01
N LEU A 302 12.24 -24.79 11.40
CA LEU A 302 13.51 -24.97 12.11
C LEU A 302 14.08 -23.59 12.49
N GLN A 303 14.47 -23.40 13.73
CA GLN A 303 14.99 -22.12 14.23
C GLN A 303 16.19 -21.62 13.41
N GLU A 304 17.10 -22.53 13.06
CA GLU A 304 18.29 -22.20 12.29
C GLU A 304 17.94 -21.68 10.88
N ALA A 305 16.87 -22.19 10.27
CA ALA A 305 16.40 -21.74 8.96
C ALA A 305 15.73 -20.37 9.06
N GLU A 306 14.98 -20.11 10.13
CA GLU A 306 14.41 -18.79 10.42
C GLU A 306 15.53 -17.75 10.60
N ASP A 307 16.56 -18.07 11.41
CA ASP A 307 17.69 -17.17 11.69
C ASP A 307 18.49 -16.85 10.42
N GLU A 308 18.73 -17.83 9.56
CA GLU A 308 19.41 -17.65 8.26
C GLU A 308 18.57 -16.76 7.32
N TRP A 309 17.24 -16.94 7.33
CA TRP A 309 16.35 -16.10 6.52
C TRP A 309 16.32 -14.66 7.02
N VAL A 310 16.22 -14.44 8.33
CA VAL A 310 16.31 -13.09 8.93
C VAL A 310 17.62 -12.40 8.53
N LYS A 311 18.75 -13.12 8.59
CA LYS A 311 20.03 -12.60 8.14
C LYS A 311 20.00 -12.21 6.66
N THR A 312 19.43 -13.05 5.80
CA THR A 312 19.26 -12.77 4.36
C THR A 312 18.43 -11.51 4.13
N ILE A 313 17.34 -11.33 4.87
CA ILE A 313 16.49 -10.14 4.78
C ILE A 313 17.27 -8.87 5.16
N VAL A 314 18.00 -8.91 6.28
CA VAL A 314 18.79 -7.77 6.76
C VAL A 314 19.92 -7.40 5.79
N GLU A 315 20.63 -8.40 5.25
CA GLU A 315 21.72 -8.21 4.30
C GLU A 315 21.24 -7.67 2.93
N LYS A 316 20.08 -8.14 2.48
CA LYS A 316 19.48 -7.69 1.21
C LYS A 316 18.64 -6.42 1.36
N ALA A 317 18.34 -5.96 2.58
CA ALA A 317 17.55 -4.74 2.78
C ALA A 317 18.18 -3.55 2.03
N ARG A 318 17.45 -2.99 1.08
CA ARG A 318 17.94 -1.91 0.21
C ARG A 318 17.91 -0.57 0.94
N GLY A 319 18.96 0.21 0.70
CA GLY A 319 19.09 1.58 1.17
C GLY A 319 19.50 1.76 2.62
N PRO A 320 19.93 2.96 3.02
CA PRO A 320 20.13 3.32 4.42
C PRO A 320 18.81 3.24 5.18
N ILE A 321 18.90 3.00 6.50
CA ILE A 321 17.72 3.19 7.38
C ILE A 321 17.29 4.64 7.19
N GLY A 322 16.06 4.85 6.69
CA GLY A 322 15.56 6.20 6.47
C GLY A 322 15.39 6.63 5.01
N SER A 323 15.82 5.83 4.02
CA SER A 323 15.54 6.12 2.60
C SER A 323 14.41 5.24 2.04
N GLY A 324 13.53 5.82 1.23
CA GLY A 324 12.42 5.13 0.59
C GLY A 324 11.12 5.08 1.41
N PRO A 325 10.14 4.28 0.99
CA PRO A 325 8.86 4.14 1.70
C PRO A 325 9.07 3.75 3.17
N GLY A 326 8.46 4.50 4.07
CA GLY A 326 8.62 4.28 5.51
C GLY A 326 9.86 4.91 6.13
N SER A 327 10.58 5.77 5.42
CA SER A 327 11.75 6.46 5.95
C SER A 327 11.42 7.49 7.03
N THR A 328 12.43 7.85 7.86
CA THR A 328 12.31 8.94 8.85
C THR A 328 12.15 10.33 8.21
N GLU A 329 12.56 10.50 6.96
CA GLU A 329 12.42 11.74 6.20
C GLU A 329 11.01 11.90 5.60
N CYS A 330 10.25 10.82 5.55
CA CYS A 330 8.86 10.85 5.11
C CYS A 330 7.95 11.51 6.14
N THR A 331 6.93 12.21 5.65
CA THR A 331 5.80 12.66 6.48
C THR A 331 5.24 11.48 7.28
N PRO A 332 4.94 11.66 8.59
CA PRO A 332 4.33 10.62 9.40
C PRO A 332 3.11 9.98 8.73
N GLY A 333 3.06 8.65 8.71
CA GLY A 333 2.01 7.88 8.06
C GLY A 333 2.14 6.39 8.38
N TYR A 334 1.25 5.59 7.82
CA TYR A 334 1.20 4.16 8.15
C TYR A 334 2.42 3.34 7.66
N TYR A 335 3.20 3.84 6.70
CA TYR A 335 4.41 3.16 6.23
C TYR A 335 5.59 3.29 7.19
N ASN A 336 5.66 4.37 7.97
CA ASN A 336 6.74 4.63 8.91
C ASN A 336 6.25 4.65 10.37
N ASN A 337 5.16 3.92 10.67
CA ASN A 337 4.55 3.86 12.01
C ASN A 337 4.36 5.26 12.63
N GLU A 338 3.79 6.18 11.87
CA GLU A 338 3.59 7.60 12.24
C GLU A 338 4.91 8.30 12.66
N GLY A 339 6.03 7.90 12.07
CA GLY A 339 7.37 8.43 12.36
C GLY A 339 8.12 7.70 13.49
N HIS A 340 7.52 6.64 14.06
CA HIS A 340 8.10 5.86 15.17
C HIS A 340 8.79 4.59 14.67
N LEU A 341 9.92 4.72 13.98
CA LEU A 341 10.72 3.58 13.54
C LEU A 341 11.60 3.06 14.71
N ASN A 342 11.75 1.74 14.79
CA ASN A 342 12.62 1.08 15.75
C ASN A 342 13.87 0.48 15.06
N GLU A 343 14.90 0.13 15.85
CA GLU A 343 16.14 -0.45 15.34
C GLU A 343 15.95 -1.80 14.63
N LYS A 344 14.87 -2.53 14.97
CA LYS A 344 14.53 -3.83 14.39
C LYS A 344 13.65 -3.72 13.13
N ALA A 345 13.29 -2.51 12.68
CA ALA A 345 12.42 -2.32 11.51
C ALA A 345 12.95 -3.00 10.24
N ARG A 346 14.28 -3.11 10.08
CA ARG A 346 14.91 -3.83 8.96
C ARG A 346 14.58 -5.31 8.92
N GLN A 347 14.38 -5.96 10.06
CA GLN A 347 14.01 -7.38 10.09
C GLN A 347 12.61 -7.63 9.53
N GLY A 348 11.68 -6.66 9.69
CA GLY A 348 10.35 -6.72 9.10
C GLY A 348 10.27 -6.31 7.63
N ALA A 349 11.40 -5.93 7.01
CA ALA A 349 11.42 -5.49 5.63
C ALA A 349 11.02 -6.62 4.66
N PRO A 350 10.44 -6.26 3.49
CA PRO A 350 10.32 -7.20 2.38
C PRO A 350 11.70 -7.66 1.86
N TYR A 351 11.71 -8.78 1.14
CA TYR A 351 12.91 -9.31 0.50
C TYR A 351 13.52 -8.30 -0.49
N GLY A 352 14.75 -7.87 -0.23
CA GLY A 352 15.39 -6.78 -0.97
C GLY A 352 15.82 -7.12 -2.40
N GLY A 353 15.76 -8.39 -2.83
CA GLY A 353 15.92 -8.81 -4.22
C GLY A 353 14.74 -8.43 -5.13
N GLY A 354 13.60 -8.02 -4.52
CA GLY A 354 12.37 -7.68 -5.24
C GLY A 354 11.45 -8.89 -5.45
N SER A 355 10.22 -8.59 -5.88
CA SER A 355 9.16 -9.61 -5.99
C SER A 355 9.45 -10.68 -7.03
N VAL A 356 10.02 -10.32 -8.16
CA VAL A 356 10.30 -11.27 -9.26
C VAL A 356 11.33 -12.32 -8.84
N GLU A 357 12.45 -11.88 -8.23
CA GLU A 357 13.47 -12.79 -7.71
C GLU A 357 12.91 -13.67 -6.59
N PHE A 358 12.11 -13.10 -5.70
CA PHE A 358 11.50 -13.84 -4.61
C PHE A 358 10.52 -14.91 -5.09
N PHE A 359 9.63 -14.60 -6.04
CA PHE A 359 8.68 -15.57 -6.59
C PHE A 359 9.40 -16.74 -7.25
N LYS A 360 10.48 -16.48 -8.01
CA LYS A 360 11.31 -17.50 -8.60
C LYS A 360 12.00 -18.37 -7.54
N LEU A 361 12.56 -17.76 -6.50
CA LEU A 361 13.15 -18.47 -5.36
C LEU A 361 12.14 -19.42 -4.72
N MET A 362 10.91 -18.96 -4.50
CA MET A 362 9.85 -19.75 -3.90
C MET A 362 9.33 -20.86 -4.81
N GLU A 363 9.29 -20.62 -6.12
CA GLU A 363 8.96 -21.65 -7.10
C GLU A 363 10.00 -22.77 -7.12
N GLU A 364 11.29 -22.42 -7.14
CA GLU A 364 12.40 -23.37 -7.04
C GLU A 364 12.35 -24.16 -5.73
N TRP A 365 12.08 -23.49 -4.61
CA TRP A 365 11.95 -24.13 -3.30
C TRP A 365 10.77 -25.14 -3.26
N ARG A 366 9.62 -24.81 -3.82
CA ARG A 366 8.48 -25.71 -3.96
C ARG A 366 8.80 -26.92 -4.85
N ASN A 367 9.43 -26.67 -5.99
CA ASN A 367 9.73 -27.69 -7.00
C ASN A 367 10.78 -28.71 -6.53
N ASN A 368 11.67 -28.31 -5.62
CA ASN A 368 12.60 -29.24 -4.98
C ASN A 368 11.88 -30.27 -4.09
N GLY A 369 10.74 -29.91 -3.51
CA GLY A 369 9.84 -30.80 -2.79
C GLY A 369 10.34 -31.27 -1.42
N ASP A 370 11.55 -30.86 -1.01
CA ASP A 370 12.12 -31.18 0.32
C ASP A 370 11.69 -30.20 1.43
N PHE A 371 11.07 -29.09 1.03
CA PHE A 371 10.64 -28.01 1.93
C PHE A 371 11.70 -27.63 2.96
N LYS A 372 12.93 -27.44 2.47
CA LYS A 372 14.10 -27.13 3.33
C LYS A 372 13.79 -26.01 4.33
N GLY A 373 14.09 -26.26 5.59
CA GLY A 373 13.84 -25.32 6.69
C GLY A 373 12.56 -25.63 7.48
N LEU A 374 11.72 -26.56 7.00
CA LEU A 374 10.57 -27.08 7.72
C LEU A 374 10.86 -28.42 8.39
N LYS A 375 10.18 -28.69 9.50
CA LYS A 375 10.11 -29.99 10.15
C LYS A 375 8.67 -30.45 10.19
N PHE A 376 8.45 -31.72 9.84
CA PHE A 376 7.15 -32.37 9.79
C PHE A 376 7.07 -33.46 10.87
N ASN A 377 5.94 -33.57 11.61
CA ASN A 377 5.76 -34.53 12.68
C ASN A 377 4.36 -35.15 12.61
#